data_095cf781ac2dca9d8b0728b9e0f863d5
#
_entry.id   095cf781ac2dca9d8b0728b9e0f863d5
#
_cell.length_a   1.000
_cell.length_b   1.000
_cell.length_c   1.000
_cell.angle_alpha   90.00
_cell.angle_beta   90.00
_cell.angle_gamma   90.00
#
_symmetry.space_group_name_H-M   'P 1'
#
loop_
_entity.id
_entity.type
_entity.pdbx_description
1 polymer ?
#
loop_
_entity_poly.entity_id
_entity_poly.type
_entity_poly.pdbx_seq_one_letter_code
_entity_poly.pdbx_strand_id
1 'polypeptide(L)'
;MTGTLQFGYGTNGFTNHRLTDALTVLADLGYAGVALTLDHPHLDPFDPDLPQQVAAVAARVDELGLRVVVETGARYVLDPWHKHHPTLISDAGRERRIELLVRAVHIAAELGAEAVSFWSGAKPADTPDEVAWDRLAAGCSTVMDTAARHDVPLGFEPEPGMFVDTLDGYGRLLDRLGQPEPLGLTLDIGHCRCLEPEPVPDCVRRSGERLVNVQIDDMRRGTHEHLEFGAGEIDFPPVLAALAEVGYGGLVSVELPRHSHDAPATADRSLRFLEDTRAEAITV
;
A
#
# COMPACT_ATOMS: atom_id res chain seq x y z
N MET A 1 23.50 -8.48 9.59
CA MET A 1 22.57 -9.64 9.55
C MET A 1 21.42 -9.18 8.66
N THR A 2 21.30 -9.69 7.45
CA THR A 2 20.16 -9.41 6.57
C THR A 2 18.92 -10.01 7.21
N GLY A 3 17.99 -9.15 7.62
CA GLY A 3 16.71 -9.59 8.19
C GLY A 3 15.96 -10.46 7.19
N THR A 4 15.29 -11.51 7.66
CA THR A 4 14.42 -12.33 6.82
C THR A 4 13.21 -11.49 6.40
N LEU A 5 12.93 -11.38 5.08
CA LEU A 5 11.73 -10.69 4.58
C LEU A 5 10.47 -11.25 5.23
N GLN A 6 9.57 -10.36 5.63
CA GLN A 6 8.31 -10.69 6.29
C GLN A 6 7.16 -10.48 5.31
N PHE A 7 6.36 -11.52 5.05
CA PHE A 7 5.27 -11.45 4.10
C PHE A 7 3.96 -11.07 4.78
N GLY A 8 3.24 -10.15 4.18
CA GLY A 8 1.89 -9.72 4.53
C GLY A 8 0.89 -10.00 3.42
N TYR A 9 -0.39 -9.72 3.66
CA TYR A 9 -1.44 -9.83 2.65
C TYR A 9 -2.44 -8.69 2.77
N GLY A 10 -2.84 -8.12 1.62
CA GLY A 10 -3.82 -7.05 1.53
C GLY A 10 -5.24 -7.52 1.84
N THR A 11 -5.90 -6.92 2.82
CA THR A 11 -7.29 -7.28 3.16
C THR A 11 -8.27 -6.93 2.05
N ASN A 12 -7.88 -6.10 1.07
CA ASN A 12 -8.65 -5.86 -0.15
C ASN A 12 -8.87 -7.14 -0.98
N GLY A 13 -8.02 -8.17 -0.80
CA GLY A 13 -8.21 -9.50 -1.38
C GLY A 13 -9.20 -10.38 -0.60
N PHE A 14 -9.72 -9.93 0.54
CA PHE A 14 -10.64 -10.67 1.42
C PHE A 14 -12.00 -9.99 1.58
N THR A 15 -12.45 -9.17 0.65
CA THR A 15 -13.69 -8.38 0.78
C THR A 15 -14.97 -9.22 0.95
N ASN A 16 -14.93 -10.52 0.68
CA ASN A 16 -16.04 -11.45 0.93
C ASN A 16 -16.02 -12.07 2.34
N HIS A 17 -15.02 -11.74 3.17
CA HIS A 17 -14.89 -12.19 4.55
C HIS A 17 -15.12 -11.03 5.52
N ARG A 18 -15.54 -11.32 6.76
CA ARG A 18 -15.42 -10.35 7.85
C ARG A 18 -13.96 -10.11 8.13
N LEU A 19 -13.59 -8.90 8.55
CA LEU A 19 -12.20 -8.58 8.84
C LEU A 19 -11.57 -9.57 9.86
N THR A 20 -12.29 -9.87 10.95
CA THR A 20 -11.81 -10.81 11.98
C THR A 20 -11.53 -12.21 11.43
N ASP A 21 -12.34 -12.69 10.48
CA ASP A 21 -12.16 -13.99 9.86
C ASP A 21 -10.95 -13.95 8.91
N ALA A 22 -10.80 -12.86 8.13
CA ALA A 22 -9.64 -12.65 7.25
C ALA A 22 -8.33 -12.64 8.04
N LEU A 23 -8.27 -11.90 9.17
CA LEU A 23 -7.10 -11.85 10.04
C LEU A 23 -6.75 -13.24 10.59
N THR A 24 -7.76 -14.01 11.00
CA THR A 24 -7.56 -15.38 11.49
C THR A 24 -6.97 -16.28 10.41
N VAL A 25 -7.56 -16.28 9.20
CA VAL A 25 -7.08 -17.09 8.07
C VAL A 25 -5.64 -16.74 7.72
N LEU A 26 -5.30 -15.45 7.65
CA LEU A 26 -3.95 -15.01 7.31
C LEU A 26 -2.91 -15.41 8.38
N ALA A 27 -3.27 -15.29 9.66
CA ALA A 27 -2.41 -15.76 10.76
C ALA A 27 -2.23 -17.28 10.73
N ASP A 28 -3.30 -18.05 10.53
CA ASP A 28 -3.26 -19.52 10.45
C ASP A 28 -2.42 -20.01 9.26
N LEU A 29 -2.39 -19.28 8.16
CA LEU A 29 -1.52 -19.56 7.00
C LEU A 29 -0.04 -19.27 7.29
N GLY A 30 0.27 -18.40 8.25
CA GLY A 30 1.65 -18.03 8.61
C GLY A 30 2.12 -16.68 8.07
N TYR A 31 1.22 -15.82 7.61
CA TYR A 31 1.57 -14.44 7.27
C TYR A 31 2.04 -13.66 8.49
N ALA A 32 3.08 -12.85 8.32
CA ALA A 32 3.64 -12.02 9.40
C ALA A 32 2.80 -10.77 9.70
N GLY A 33 1.90 -10.38 8.78
CA GLY A 33 1.09 -9.19 8.95
C GLY A 33 0.08 -8.98 7.83
N VAL A 34 -0.59 -7.85 7.88
CA VAL A 34 -1.65 -7.47 6.94
C VAL A 34 -1.49 -6.04 6.46
N ALA A 35 -1.80 -5.79 5.19
CA ALA A 35 -2.07 -4.46 4.67
C ALA A 35 -3.59 -4.23 4.79
N LEU A 36 -3.99 -3.52 5.85
CA LEU A 36 -5.39 -3.27 6.18
C LEU A 36 -5.95 -2.15 5.32
N THR A 37 -6.80 -2.50 4.37
CA THR A 37 -7.49 -1.51 3.53
C THR A 37 -8.69 -0.93 4.26
N LEU A 38 -8.71 0.40 4.41
CA LEU A 38 -9.85 1.13 4.97
C LEU A 38 -10.96 1.20 3.92
N ASP A 39 -11.99 0.39 4.09
CA ASP A 39 -13.13 0.30 3.17
C ASP A 39 -14.37 -0.27 3.90
N HIS A 40 -15.56 -0.07 3.35
CA HIS A 40 -16.84 -0.52 3.91
C HIS A 40 -16.89 -1.98 4.41
N PRO A 41 -16.33 -2.98 3.70
CA PRO A 41 -16.43 -4.37 4.14
C PRO A 41 -15.58 -4.69 5.36
N HIS A 42 -14.59 -3.87 5.71
CA HIS A 42 -13.65 -4.17 6.79
C HIS A 42 -13.64 -3.13 7.89
N LEU A 43 -13.05 -1.97 7.64
CA LEU A 43 -12.97 -0.88 8.61
C LEU A 43 -13.31 0.45 7.90
N ASP A 44 -14.56 0.87 8.01
CA ASP A 44 -15.01 2.14 7.42
C ASP A 44 -14.51 3.31 8.28
N PRO A 45 -13.65 4.19 7.76
CA PRO A 45 -13.12 5.31 8.53
C PRO A 45 -14.16 6.38 8.91
N PHE A 46 -15.39 6.28 8.39
CA PHE A 46 -16.50 7.18 8.68
C PHE A 46 -17.62 6.53 9.47
N ASP A 47 -17.46 5.28 9.92
CA ASP A 47 -18.44 4.61 10.77
C ASP A 47 -18.54 5.33 12.12
N PRO A 48 -19.78 5.56 12.65
CA PRO A 48 -19.99 6.16 13.98
C PRO A 48 -19.32 5.38 15.12
N ASP A 49 -19.22 4.05 14.97
CA ASP A 49 -18.64 3.15 15.97
C ASP A 49 -17.13 2.88 15.70
N LEU A 50 -16.49 3.67 14.82
CA LEU A 50 -15.08 3.49 14.45
C LEU A 50 -14.14 3.31 15.65
N PRO A 51 -14.20 4.10 16.75
CA PRO A 51 -13.29 3.92 17.87
C PRO A 51 -13.36 2.51 18.50
N GLN A 52 -14.56 1.97 18.64
CA GLN A 52 -14.77 0.61 19.16
C GLN A 52 -14.25 -0.46 18.17
N GLN A 53 -14.46 -0.24 16.87
CA GLN A 53 -13.98 -1.15 15.84
C GLN A 53 -12.45 -1.16 15.78
N VAL A 54 -11.80 0.01 15.82
CA VAL A 54 -10.33 0.11 15.84
C VAL A 54 -9.75 -0.59 17.06
N ALA A 55 -10.32 -0.36 18.25
CA ALA A 55 -9.88 -1.03 19.48
C ALA A 55 -10.02 -2.56 19.38
N ALA A 56 -11.11 -3.06 18.79
CA ALA A 56 -11.31 -4.49 18.57
C ALA A 56 -10.30 -5.08 17.56
N VAL A 57 -10.01 -4.34 16.47
CA VAL A 57 -8.99 -4.74 15.49
C VAL A 57 -7.61 -4.75 16.12
N ALA A 58 -7.25 -3.70 16.89
CA ALA A 58 -5.96 -3.63 17.60
C ALA A 58 -5.77 -4.85 18.52
N ALA A 59 -6.77 -5.17 19.35
CA ALA A 59 -6.72 -6.34 20.23
C ALA A 59 -6.56 -7.65 19.41
N ARG A 60 -7.23 -7.74 18.26
CA ARG A 60 -7.18 -8.95 17.43
C ARG A 60 -5.84 -9.14 16.73
N VAL A 61 -5.25 -8.08 16.16
CA VAL A 61 -3.92 -8.17 15.52
C VAL A 61 -2.83 -8.46 16.54
N ASP A 62 -2.94 -7.90 17.75
CA ASP A 62 -2.03 -8.20 18.86
C ASP A 62 -2.15 -9.66 19.30
N GLU A 63 -3.37 -10.18 19.52
CA GLU A 63 -3.63 -11.60 19.84
C GLU A 63 -3.03 -12.56 18.82
N LEU A 64 -3.12 -12.19 17.52
CA LEU A 64 -2.62 -13.02 16.42
C LEU A 64 -1.13 -12.79 16.12
N GLY A 65 -0.49 -11.80 16.75
CA GLY A 65 0.89 -11.43 16.51
C GLY A 65 1.13 -10.86 15.10
N LEU A 66 0.11 -10.24 14.49
CA LEU A 66 0.20 -9.69 13.13
C LEU A 66 0.69 -8.24 13.15
N ARG A 67 1.65 -7.93 12.28
CA ARG A 67 2.04 -6.56 11.93
C ARG A 67 0.98 -5.92 11.03
N VAL A 68 0.90 -4.59 11.02
CA VAL A 68 -0.13 -3.87 10.25
C VAL A 68 0.50 -2.74 9.43
N VAL A 69 0.09 -2.63 8.17
CA VAL A 69 0.18 -1.41 7.35
C VAL A 69 -1.24 -0.97 7.02
N VAL A 70 -1.51 0.33 7.00
CA VAL A 70 -2.84 0.85 6.64
C VAL A 70 -2.84 1.30 5.19
N GLU A 71 -3.80 0.78 4.42
CA GLU A 71 -4.00 1.10 3.00
C GLU A 71 -5.25 1.98 2.82
N THR A 72 -5.14 3.00 1.96
CA THR A 72 -6.20 4.00 1.78
C THR A 72 -6.88 3.93 0.41
N GLY A 73 -6.91 2.76 -0.19
CA GLY A 73 -7.53 2.53 -1.50
C GLY A 73 -9.01 2.93 -1.60
N ALA A 74 -9.77 2.83 -0.51
CA ALA A 74 -11.08 3.46 -0.27
C ALA A 74 -11.97 3.62 -1.50
N ARG A 75 -12.30 2.51 -2.17
CA ARG A 75 -12.89 2.50 -3.53
C ARG A 75 -14.11 3.41 -3.68
N TYR A 76 -15.15 3.23 -2.84
CA TYR A 76 -16.41 3.97 -2.91
C TYR A 76 -16.78 4.64 -1.57
N VAL A 77 -15.87 4.71 -0.62
CA VAL A 77 -16.11 5.27 0.72
C VAL A 77 -16.51 6.76 0.67
N LEU A 78 -15.91 7.53 -0.23
CA LEU A 78 -16.14 8.97 -0.32
C LEU A 78 -17.23 9.35 -1.35
N ASP A 79 -17.41 8.53 -2.37
CA ASP A 79 -18.41 8.75 -3.43
C ASP A 79 -18.96 7.38 -3.89
N PRO A 80 -20.27 7.13 -3.75
CA PRO A 80 -20.86 5.85 -4.15
C PRO A 80 -20.95 5.65 -5.67
N TRP A 81 -20.74 6.71 -6.47
CA TRP A 81 -20.83 6.67 -7.93
C TRP A 81 -19.48 6.63 -8.63
N HIS A 82 -18.46 7.23 -8.01
CA HIS A 82 -17.16 7.41 -8.66
C HIS A 82 -16.06 6.79 -7.80
N LYS A 83 -15.56 5.66 -8.29
CA LYS A 83 -14.46 4.93 -7.64
C LYS A 83 -13.28 5.86 -7.37
N HIS A 84 -12.76 5.85 -6.14
CA HIS A 84 -11.62 6.62 -5.68
C HIS A 84 -11.81 8.15 -5.62
N HIS A 85 -12.99 8.67 -5.91
CA HIS A 85 -13.27 10.11 -5.84
C HIS A 85 -13.88 10.53 -4.50
N PRO A 86 -13.67 11.83 -4.09
CA PRO A 86 -12.66 12.73 -4.64
C PRO A 86 -11.24 12.29 -4.30
N THR A 87 -10.25 12.80 -5.06
CA THR A 87 -8.82 12.59 -4.85
C THR A 87 -8.16 13.83 -4.27
N LEU A 88 -6.85 13.78 -3.98
CA LEU A 88 -6.06 14.93 -3.52
C LEU A 88 -5.99 16.06 -4.55
N ILE A 89 -6.25 15.77 -5.83
CA ILE A 89 -6.13 16.73 -6.94
C ILE A 89 -7.47 17.07 -7.60
N SER A 90 -8.58 16.51 -7.14
CA SER A 90 -9.92 16.82 -7.65
C SER A 90 -10.25 18.31 -7.59
N ASP A 91 -11.08 18.82 -8.50
CA ASP A 91 -11.50 20.21 -8.50
C ASP A 91 -12.33 20.59 -7.28
N ALA A 92 -13.15 19.65 -6.81
CA ALA A 92 -14.00 19.81 -5.62
C ALA A 92 -13.87 18.60 -4.69
N GLY A 93 -14.14 18.81 -3.42
CA GLY A 93 -14.23 17.75 -2.41
C GLY A 93 -12.89 17.16 -1.95
N ARG A 94 -11.75 17.76 -2.30
CA ARG A 94 -10.42 17.34 -1.84
C ARG A 94 -10.32 17.22 -0.33
N GLU A 95 -11.01 18.10 0.38
CA GLU A 95 -11.06 18.15 1.85
C GLU A 95 -11.54 16.82 2.43
N ARG A 96 -12.47 16.14 1.76
CA ARG A 96 -12.95 14.81 2.18
C ARG A 96 -11.87 13.73 2.01
N ARG A 97 -11.05 13.82 0.95
CA ARG A 97 -9.90 12.90 0.77
C ARG A 97 -8.83 13.17 1.83
N ILE A 98 -8.52 14.43 2.10
CA ILE A 98 -7.58 14.81 3.16
C ILE A 98 -8.11 14.33 4.53
N GLU A 99 -9.40 14.51 4.82
CA GLU A 99 -10.02 14.01 6.05
C GLU A 99 -9.87 12.48 6.17
N LEU A 100 -10.12 11.73 5.10
CA LEU A 100 -9.92 10.27 5.08
C LEU A 100 -8.47 9.91 5.43
N LEU A 101 -7.49 10.57 4.83
CA LEU A 101 -6.07 10.31 5.08
C LEU A 101 -5.66 10.69 6.52
N VAL A 102 -6.18 11.79 7.05
CA VAL A 102 -5.99 12.18 8.46
C VAL A 102 -6.58 11.11 9.40
N ARG A 103 -7.78 10.60 9.11
CA ARG A 103 -8.38 9.49 9.88
C ARG A 103 -7.55 8.23 9.77
N ALA A 104 -7.00 7.92 8.58
CA ALA A 104 -6.11 6.78 8.39
C ALA A 104 -4.84 6.87 9.26
N VAL A 105 -4.27 8.07 9.40
CA VAL A 105 -3.13 8.31 10.32
C VAL A 105 -3.52 8.04 11.78
N HIS A 106 -4.70 8.50 12.22
CA HIS A 106 -5.17 8.24 13.58
C HIS A 106 -5.41 6.73 13.82
N ILE A 107 -6.06 6.06 12.86
CA ILE A 107 -6.26 4.60 12.91
C ILE A 107 -4.91 3.88 12.98
N ALA A 108 -3.95 4.26 12.13
CA ALA A 108 -2.62 3.68 12.11
C ALA A 108 -1.88 3.84 13.45
N ALA A 109 -1.98 5.03 14.07
CA ALA A 109 -1.41 5.29 15.39
C ALA A 109 -2.01 4.37 16.47
N GLU A 110 -3.34 4.18 16.48
CA GLU A 110 -4.02 3.30 17.44
C GLU A 110 -3.71 1.82 17.21
N LEU A 111 -3.48 1.40 15.95
CA LEU A 111 -3.11 0.04 15.58
C LEU A 111 -1.61 -0.25 15.76
N GLY A 112 -0.78 0.76 16.03
CA GLY A 112 0.68 0.62 15.97
C GLY A 112 1.17 0.22 14.57
N ALA A 113 0.51 0.70 13.53
CA ALA A 113 0.82 0.34 12.15
C ALA A 113 2.18 0.91 11.71
N GLU A 114 2.88 0.17 10.84
CA GLU A 114 4.21 0.52 10.36
C GLU A 114 4.22 1.68 9.37
N ALA A 115 3.12 1.84 8.62
CA ALA A 115 2.94 2.93 7.67
C ALA A 115 1.46 3.13 7.31
N VAL A 116 1.17 4.31 6.74
CA VAL A 116 -0.05 4.57 5.97
C VAL A 116 0.33 4.75 4.51
N SER A 117 -0.21 3.92 3.61
CA SER A 117 -0.03 4.04 2.17
C SER A 117 -1.13 4.87 1.53
N PHE A 118 -0.75 5.77 0.62
CA PHE A 118 -1.68 6.59 -0.16
C PHE A 118 -1.07 7.06 -1.48
N TRP A 119 -1.91 7.50 -2.41
CA TRP A 119 -1.56 7.91 -3.77
C TRP A 119 -2.18 9.25 -4.16
N SER A 120 -1.76 9.82 -5.32
CA SER A 120 -2.21 11.15 -5.80
C SER A 120 -3.67 11.20 -6.22
N GLY A 121 -4.16 10.13 -6.83
CA GLY A 121 -5.37 10.11 -7.64
C GLY A 121 -5.15 10.54 -9.09
N ALA A 122 -6.11 10.23 -9.96
CA ALA A 122 -6.10 10.63 -11.35
C ALA A 122 -6.37 12.14 -11.48
N LYS A 123 -5.63 12.79 -12.38
CA LYS A 123 -5.80 14.23 -12.67
C LYS A 123 -7.06 14.46 -13.51
N PRO A 124 -7.96 15.39 -13.11
CA PRO A 124 -9.05 15.79 -13.99
C PRO A 124 -8.53 16.34 -15.33
N ALA A 125 -9.21 16.00 -16.44
CA ALA A 125 -8.73 16.27 -17.80
C ALA A 125 -8.40 17.74 -18.05
N ASP A 126 -9.24 18.64 -17.53
CA ASP A 126 -9.12 20.09 -17.75
C ASP A 126 -8.24 20.79 -16.69
N THR A 127 -7.68 20.07 -15.71
CA THR A 127 -6.82 20.66 -14.68
C THR A 127 -5.39 20.80 -15.22
N PRO A 128 -4.82 22.04 -15.25
CA PRO A 128 -3.41 22.23 -15.58
C PRO A 128 -2.48 21.49 -14.63
N ASP A 129 -1.36 20.96 -15.12
CA ASP A 129 -0.42 20.17 -14.33
C ASP A 129 0.10 20.92 -13.09
N GLU A 130 0.44 22.22 -13.23
CA GLU A 130 0.92 23.01 -12.09
C GLU A 130 -0.14 23.14 -10.99
N VAL A 131 -1.41 23.29 -11.37
CA VAL A 131 -2.53 23.32 -10.42
C VAL A 131 -2.68 21.96 -9.70
N ALA A 132 -2.53 20.85 -10.46
CA ALA A 132 -2.56 19.50 -9.88
C ALA A 132 -1.41 19.28 -8.90
N TRP A 133 -0.20 19.71 -9.24
CA TRP A 133 0.97 19.64 -8.37
C TRP A 133 0.79 20.47 -7.10
N ASP A 134 0.29 21.70 -7.20
CA ASP A 134 0.06 22.56 -6.03
C ASP A 134 -0.99 21.95 -5.08
N ARG A 135 -2.07 21.39 -5.64
CA ARG A 135 -3.11 20.70 -4.86
C ARG A 135 -2.54 19.47 -4.15
N LEU A 136 -1.78 18.65 -4.88
CA LEU A 136 -1.16 17.45 -4.32
C LEU A 136 -0.20 17.81 -3.18
N ALA A 137 0.69 18.76 -3.41
CA ALA A 137 1.66 19.20 -2.39
C ALA A 137 0.95 19.75 -1.14
N ALA A 138 -0.08 20.58 -1.30
CA ALA A 138 -0.85 21.11 -0.17
C ALA A 138 -1.57 20.00 0.62
N GLY A 139 -2.17 19.02 -0.09
CA GLY A 139 -2.81 17.86 0.54
C GLY A 139 -1.81 17.00 1.30
N CYS A 140 -0.68 16.66 0.68
CA CYS A 140 0.40 15.91 1.32
C CYS A 140 0.92 16.62 2.57
N SER A 141 1.17 17.94 2.52
CA SER A 141 1.63 18.71 3.69
C SER A 141 0.68 18.58 4.88
N THR A 142 -0.64 18.67 4.64
CA THR A 142 -1.64 18.53 5.71
C THR A 142 -1.61 17.14 6.36
N VAL A 143 -1.47 16.08 5.54
CA VAL A 143 -1.40 14.70 6.04
C VAL A 143 -0.08 14.47 6.79
N MET A 144 1.04 14.97 6.25
CA MET A 144 2.37 14.88 6.87
C MET A 144 2.41 15.56 8.23
N ASP A 145 1.80 16.75 8.38
CA ASP A 145 1.70 17.44 9.66
C ASP A 145 0.96 16.61 10.72
N THR A 146 -0.05 15.85 10.31
CA THR A 146 -0.77 14.95 11.21
C THR A 146 0.09 13.73 11.54
N ALA A 147 0.68 13.10 10.53
CA ALA A 147 1.52 11.92 10.69
C ALA A 147 2.72 12.19 11.62
N ALA A 148 3.36 13.36 11.49
CA ALA A 148 4.46 13.77 12.36
C ALA A 148 4.04 13.93 13.83
N ARG A 149 2.82 14.40 14.11
CA ARG A 149 2.30 14.50 15.49
C ARG A 149 2.01 13.14 16.14
N HIS A 150 1.79 12.11 15.34
CA HIS A 150 1.45 10.76 15.80
C HIS A 150 2.58 9.75 15.60
N ASP A 151 3.73 10.18 15.09
CA ASP A 151 4.89 9.34 14.78
C ASP A 151 4.54 8.17 13.83
N VAL A 152 3.70 8.45 12.82
CA VAL A 152 3.24 7.47 11.83
C VAL A 152 3.98 7.69 10.52
N PRO A 153 4.74 6.70 10.00
CA PRO A 153 5.35 6.79 8.69
C PRO A 153 4.30 6.85 7.57
N LEU A 154 4.57 7.65 6.55
CA LEU A 154 3.73 7.76 5.35
C LEU A 154 4.44 7.15 4.15
N GLY A 155 3.77 6.29 3.40
CA GLY A 155 4.20 5.76 2.12
C GLY A 155 3.40 6.37 0.97
N PHE A 156 4.04 7.18 0.13
CA PHE A 156 3.41 7.63 -1.10
C PHE A 156 3.59 6.58 -2.19
N GLU A 157 2.53 6.23 -2.88
CA GLU A 157 2.51 5.18 -3.89
C GLU A 157 2.36 5.77 -5.30
N PRO A 158 3.37 5.66 -6.16
CA PRO A 158 3.20 5.87 -7.59
C PRO A 158 2.32 4.75 -8.17
N GLU A 159 1.16 5.11 -8.75
CA GLU A 159 0.19 4.11 -9.20
C GLU A 159 -0.18 4.34 -10.68
N PRO A 160 -0.13 3.30 -11.54
CA PRO A 160 -0.48 3.40 -12.95
C PRO A 160 -1.88 4.01 -13.18
N GLY A 161 -1.94 5.04 -14.03
CA GLY A 161 -3.17 5.77 -14.32
C GLY A 161 -3.48 6.92 -13.36
N MET A 162 -2.68 7.12 -12.32
CA MET A 162 -2.75 8.28 -11.45
C MET A 162 -1.85 9.42 -11.95
N PHE A 163 -1.93 10.59 -11.34
CA PHE A 163 -1.15 11.76 -11.74
C PHE A 163 0.35 11.58 -11.44
N VAL A 164 0.67 10.93 -10.35
CA VAL A 164 2.02 10.45 -10.04
C VAL A 164 1.98 8.94 -10.18
N ASP A 165 2.57 8.43 -11.24
CA ASP A 165 2.50 7.03 -11.64
C ASP A 165 3.86 6.36 -11.79
N THR A 166 4.95 7.11 -11.57
CA THR A 166 6.34 6.63 -11.68
C THR A 166 7.20 7.11 -10.52
N LEU A 167 8.35 6.45 -10.32
CA LEU A 167 9.36 6.86 -9.34
C LEU A 167 9.92 8.26 -9.64
N ASP A 168 10.03 8.64 -10.92
CA ASP A 168 10.42 10.01 -11.30
C ASP A 168 9.34 11.03 -10.91
N GLY A 169 8.05 10.65 -11.05
CA GLY A 169 6.93 11.46 -10.56
C GLY A 169 6.98 11.65 -9.04
N TYR A 170 7.28 10.60 -8.28
CA TYR A 170 7.50 10.69 -6.84
C TYR A 170 8.69 11.60 -6.49
N GLY A 171 9.79 11.50 -7.20
CA GLY A 171 10.94 12.40 -7.04
C GLY A 171 10.55 13.88 -7.22
N ARG A 172 9.74 14.19 -8.26
CA ARG A 172 9.19 15.55 -8.47
C ARG A 172 8.29 16.01 -7.33
N LEU A 173 7.49 15.12 -6.73
CA LEU A 173 6.69 15.44 -5.54
C LEU A 173 7.59 15.80 -4.36
N LEU A 174 8.62 15.00 -4.09
CA LEU A 174 9.58 15.27 -3.02
C LEU A 174 10.28 16.63 -3.21
N ASP A 175 10.71 16.97 -4.43
CA ASP A 175 11.34 18.27 -4.73
C ASP A 175 10.38 19.43 -4.42
N ARG A 176 9.11 19.31 -4.78
CA ARG A 176 8.11 20.34 -4.47
C ARG A 176 7.82 20.49 -2.99
N LEU A 177 7.94 19.42 -2.23
CA LEU A 177 7.75 19.41 -0.77
C LEU A 177 9.02 19.79 0.00
N GLY A 178 10.17 20.01 -0.67
CA GLY A 178 11.45 20.34 -0.04
C GLY A 178 12.15 19.12 0.59
N GLN A 179 11.97 17.92 0.00
CA GLN A 179 12.60 16.66 0.41
C GLN A 179 12.27 16.27 1.87
N PRO A 180 10.99 16.18 2.27
CA PRO A 180 10.63 15.94 3.66
C PRO A 180 11.03 14.51 4.08
N GLU A 181 11.61 14.38 5.27
CA GLU A 181 11.95 13.09 5.88
C GLU A 181 10.74 12.19 6.14
N PRO A 182 9.56 12.69 6.60
CA PRO A 182 8.44 11.84 6.97
C PRO A 182 7.72 11.18 5.79
N LEU A 183 7.95 11.62 4.54
CA LEU A 183 7.29 11.06 3.36
C LEU A 183 8.18 10.01 2.70
N GLY A 184 7.96 8.75 3.06
CA GLY A 184 8.57 7.60 2.43
C GLY A 184 7.81 7.14 1.17
N LEU A 185 8.20 5.99 0.66
CA LEU A 185 7.67 5.36 -0.54
C LEU A 185 6.95 4.06 -0.19
N THR A 186 5.72 3.90 -0.69
CA THR A 186 5.14 2.59 -0.96
C THR A 186 5.57 2.17 -2.35
N LEU A 187 6.31 1.08 -2.45
CA LEU A 187 6.73 0.51 -3.73
C LEU A 187 5.90 -0.71 -4.06
N ASP A 188 5.02 -0.60 -5.05
CA ASP A 188 4.38 -1.75 -5.65
C ASP A 188 5.27 -2.35 -6.74
N ILE A 189 5.59 -3.62 -6.58
CA ILE A 189 6.47 -4.39 -7.48
C ILE A 189 5.83 -4.56 -8.87
N GLY A 190 4.51 -4.78 -8.91
CA GLY A 190 3.75 -4.84 -10.15
C GLY A 190 3.73 -3.51 -10.88
N HIS A 191 3.53 -2.38 -10.17
CA HIS A 191 3.56 -1.04 -10.76
C HIS A 191 4.92 -0.73 -11.40
N CYS A 192 6.02 -1.15 -10.76
CA CYS A 192 7.36 -1.04 -11.37
C CYS A 192 7.42 -1.81 -12.69
N ARG A 193 6.93 -3.06 -12.73
CA ARG A 193 6.86 -3.83 -13.98
C ARG A 193 5.98 -3.16 -15.02
N CYS A 194 4.88 -2.58 -14.60
CA CYS A 194 3.90 -1.94 -15.49
C CYS A 194 4.50 -0.75 -16.25
N LEU A 195 5.13 0.19 -15.53
CA LEU A 195 5.49 1.50 -16.09
C LEU A 195 6.97 1.83 -16.10
N GLU A 196 7.77 1.37 -15.12
CA GLU A 196 9.16 1.80 -15.01
C GLU A 196 10.00 1.28 -16.17
N PRO A 197 10.87 2.10 -16.76
CA PRO A 197 11.76 1.65 -17.85
C PRO A 197 12.85 0.70 -17.35
N GLU A 198 13.22 0.80 -16.09
CA GLU A 198 14.26 0.03 -15.43
C GLU A 198 13.78 -1.38 -15.05
N PRO A 199 14.68 -2.37 -14.91
CA PRO A 199 14.35 -3.65 -14.31
C PRO A 199 13.82 -3.47 -12.87
N VAL A 200 12.84 -4.29 -12.47
CA VAL A 200 12.20 -4.18 -11.15
C VAL A 200 13.20 -4.23 -9.98
N PRO A 201 14.24 -5.10 -9.97
CA PRO A 201 15.26 -5.09 -8.91
C PRO A 201 16.01 -3.75 -8.80
N ASP A 202 16.21 -3.03 -9.92
CA ASP A 202 16.88 -1.74 -9.92
C ASP A 202 15.95 -0.62 -9.38
N CYS A 203 14.64 -0.72 -9.63
CA CYS A 203 13.64 0.12 -8.97
C CYS A 203 13.69 -0.03 -7.44
N VAL A 204 13.80 -1.28 -6.95
CA VAL A 204 13.96 -1.56 -5.51
C VAL A 204 15.23 -0.90 -4.95
N ARG A 205 16.40 -1.11 -5.60
CA ARG A 205 17.68 -0.52 -5.15
C ARG A 205 17.64 1.00 -5.14
N ARG A 206 17.10 1.60 -6.20
CA ARG A 206 16.92 3.06 -6.31
C ARG A 206 16.07 3.63 -5.17
N SER A 207 15.10 2.88 -4.68
CA SER A 207 14.11 3.30 -3.69
C SER A 207 14.51 3.01 -2.24
N GLY A 208 15.54 2.20 -2.00
CA GLY A 208 15.85 1.54 -0.73
C GLY A 208 15.80 2.44 0.50
N GLU A 209 16.39 3.63 0.45
CA GLU A 209 16.43 4.57 1.59
C GLU A 209 15.06 5.19 1.93
N ARG A 210 14.10 5.14 1.01
CA ARG A 210 12.77 5.72 1.15
C ARG A 210 11.67 4.70 1.37
N LEU A 211 11.97 3.39 1.30
CA LEU A 211 10.96 2.34 1.42
C LEU A 211 10.38 2.27 2.84
N VAL A 212 9.08 2.47 2.97
CA VAL A 212 8.32 2.28 4.21
C VAL A 212 7.23 1.22 4.06
N ASN A 213 6.82 0.90 2.84
CA ASN A 213 5.86 -0.15 2.52
C ASN A 213 6.20 -0.78 1.16
N VAL A 214 5.99 -2.08 1.01
CA VAL A 214 6.14 -2.81 -0.25
C VAL A 214 4.90 -3.65 -0.51
N GLN A 215 4.31 -3.46 -1.68
CA GLN A 215 3.26 -4.32 -2.21
C GLN A 215 3.86 -5.23 -3.29
N ILE A 216 3.35 -6.44 -3.40
CA ILE A 216 3.87 -7.44 -4.33
C ILE A 216 2.73 -8.25 -4.96
N ASP A 217 2.75 -8.28 -6.25
CA ASP A 217 1.90 -9.10 -7.12
C ASP A 217 2.65 -9.40 -8.43
N ASP A 218 2.04 -10.11 -9.34
CA ASP A 218 2.57 -10.23 -10.70
C ASP A 218 1.84 -9.30 -11.66
N MET A 219 2.54 -8.79 -12.66
CA MET A 219 2.00 -7.82 -13.61
C MET A 219 2.69 -7.92 -14.97
N ARG A 220 2.02 -7.39 -16.02
CA ARG A 220 2.56 -7.29 -17.37
C ARG A 220 2.91 -5.87 -17.73
N ARG A 221 3.87 -5.71 -18.61
CA ARG A 221 4.24 -4.40 -19.14
C ARG A 221 3.05 -3.67 -19.76
N GLY A 222 2.81 -2.43 -19.31
CA GLY A 222 1.75 -1.56 -19.82
C GLY A 222 0.32 -1.97 -19.48
N THR A 223 0.13 -2.95 -18.60
CA THR A 223 -1.21 -3.41 -18.19
C THR A 223 -1.30 -3.45 -16.68
N HIS A 224 -2.07 -2.51 -16.10
CA HIS A 224 -2.32 -2.44 -14.66
C HIS A 224 -3.35 -3.49 -14.24
N GLU A 225 -2.86 -4.65 -13.86
CA GLU A 225 -3.66 -5.80 -13.45
C GLU A 225 -2.92 -6.66 -12.43
N HIS A 226 -3.39 -6.66 -11.18
CA HIS A 226 -2.81 -7.46 -10.10
C HIS A 226 -3.08 -8.95 -10.35
N LEU A 227 -2.07 -9.67 -10.77
CA LEU A 227 -2.12 -11.08 -11.15
C LEU A 227 -1.52 -11.96 -10.03
N GLU A 228 -2.02 -13.20 -9.92
CA GLU A 228 -1.35 -14.21 -9.12
C GLU A 228 0.07 -14.46 -9.66
N PHE A 229 0.99 -14.80 -8.78
CA PHE A 229 2.38 -15.07 -9.12
C PHE A 229 2.52 -16.14 -10.21
N GLY A 230 3.33 -15.84 -11.23
CA GLY A 230 3.52 -16.69 -12.42
C GLY A 230 2.51 -16.46 -13.54
N ALA A 231 1.52 -15.60 -13.36
CA ALA A 231 0.57 -15.22 -14.40
C ALA A 231 0.96 -13.94 -15.17
N GLY A 232 1.94 -13.20 -14.67
CA GLY A 232 2.52 -12.00 -15.28
C GLY A 232 3.88 -12.24 -15.91
N GLU A 233 4.80 -11.28 -15.70
CA GLU A 233 6.11 -11.25 -16.36
C GLU A 233 7.27 -10.95 -15.40
N ILE A 234 7.04 -10.98 -14.08
CA ILE A 234 8.04 -10.61 -13.08
C ILE A 234 8.91 -11.81 -12.74
N ASP A 235 10.24 -11.62 -12.80
CA ASP A 235 11.22 -12.55 -12.25
C ASP A 235 11.43 -12.19 -10.76
N PHE A 236 10.86 -12.97 -9.84
CA PHE A 236 10.81 -12.65 -8.43
C PHE A 236 12.09 -12.91 -7.63
N PRO A 237 12.90 -13.95 -7.87
CA PRO A 237 14.13 -14.18 -7.11
C PRO A 237 15.04 -12.95 -7.04
N PRO A 238 15.39 -12.25 -8.15
CA PRO A 238 16.21 -11.04 -8.06
C PRO A 238 15.50 -9.85 -7.38
N VAL A 239 14.16 -9.80 -7.38
CA VAL A 239 13.39 -8.76 -6.67
C VAL A 239 13.51 -8.96 -5.15
N LEU A 240 13.29 -10.20 -4.66
CA LEU A 240 13.43 -10.51 -3.24
C LEU A 240 14.88 -10.35 -2.77
N ALA A 241 15.86 -10.70 -3.61
CA ALA A 241 17.27 -10.45 -3.34
C ALA A 241 17.56 -8.93 -3.18
N ALA A 242 17.01 -8.08 -4.07
CA ALA A 242 17.19 -6.64 -3.99
C ALA A 242 16.56 -6.03 -2.73
N LEU A 243 15.37 -6.50 -2.30
CA LEU A 243 14.74 -6.08 -1.05
C LEU A 243 15.61 -6.45 0.18
N ALA A 244 16.22 -7.64 0.17
CA ALA A 244 17.14 -8.05 1.22
C ALA A 244 18.46 -7.25 1.17
N GLU A 245 18.98 -6.94 -0.02
CA GLU A 245 20.19 -6.15 -0.24
C GLU A 245 20.06 -4.72 0.32
N VAL A 246 18.90 -4.05 0.09
CA VAL A 246 18.65 -2.72 0.64
C VAL A 246 18.28 -2.74 2.12
N GLY A 247 18.19 -3.93 2.73
CA GLY A 247 17.89 -4.08 4.17
C GLY A 247 16.44 -3.77 4.53
N TYR A 248 15.49 -3.94 3.60
CA TYR A 248 14.09 -3.69 3.90
C TYR A 248 13.58 -4.62 5.00
N GLY A 249 13.06 -4.06 6.08
CA GLY A 249 12.60 -4.78 7.27
C GLY A 249 11.08 -4.68 7.52
N GLY A 250 10.36 -3.98 6.66
CA GLY A 250 8.90 -3.86 6.72
C GLY A 250 8.17 -5.09 6.14
N LEU A 251 6.85 -5.00 6.04
CA LEU A 251 6.03 -6.02 5.39
C LEU A 251 6.17 -5.93 3.86
N VAL A 252 6.28 -7.10 3.22
CA VAL A 252 6.09 -7.29 1.77
C VAL A 252 4.70 -7.89 1.59
N SER A 253 3.72 -7.05 1.27
CA SER A 253 2.30 -7.42 1.30
C SER A 253 1.78 -7.80 -0.08
N VAL A 254 1.24 -9.01 -0.21
CA VAL A 254 0.57 -9.47 -1.43
C VAL A 254 -0.66 -8.62 -1.70
N GLU A 255 -0.82 -8.08 -2.91
CA GLU A 255 -1.98 -7.31 -3.33
C GLU A 255 -2.74 -7.98 -4.47
N LEU A 256 -3.81 -8.70 -4.13
CA LEU A 256 -4.65 -9.42 -5.09
C LEU A 256 -6.15 -9.07 -4.90
N PRO A 257 -6.55 -7.82 -5.17
CA PRO A 257 -7.90 -7.31 -4.82
C PRO A 257 -9.05 -7.96 -5.61
N ARG A 258 -8.76 -8.68 -6.68
CA ARG A 258 -9.77 -9.34 -7.53
C ARG A 258 -10.04 -10.79 -7.14
N HIS A 259 -9.33 -11.33 -6.13
CA HIS A 259 -9.37 -12.75 -5.78
C HIS A 259 -10.19 -13.07 -4.53
N SER A 260 -11.02 -12.11 -4.06
CA SER A 260 -11.86 -12.29 -2.86
C SER A 260 -12.83 -13.48 -2.92
N HIS A 261 -13.12 -13.98 -4.12
CA HIS A 261 -13.97 -15.15 -4.33
C HIS A 261 -13.27 -16.48 -3.98
N ASP A 262 -11.93 -16.52 -3.91
CA ASP A 262 -11.09 -17.68 -3.57
C ASP A 262 -9.97 -17.27 -2.60
N ALA A 263 -10.20 -16.27 -1.76
CA ALA A 263 -9.18 -15.61 -0.96
C ALA A 263 -8.28 -16.54 -0.14
N PRO A 264 -8.80 -17.52 0.65
CA PRO A 264 -7.94 -18.38 1.46
C PRO A 264 -6.98 -19.25 0.62
N ALA A 265 -7.46 -19.80 -0.49
CA ALA A 265 -6.63 -20.63 -1.35
C ALA A 265 -5.61 -19.79 -2.14
N THR A 266 -6.01 -18.59 -2.59
CA THR A 266 -5.11 -17.65 -3.24
C THR A 266 -4.00 -17.20 -2.26
N ALA A 267 -4.35 -16.87 -1.02
CA ALA A 267 -3.36 -16.49 0.00
C ALA A 267 -2.39 -17.63 0.31
N ASP A 268 -2.87 -18.88 0.44
CA ASP A 268 -2.01 -20.04 0.66
C ASP A 268 -1.03 -20.26 -0.50
N ARG A 269 -1.50 -20.19 -1.75
CA ARG A 269 -0.64 -20.30 -2.94
C ARG A 269 0.40 -19.18 -3.01
N SER A 270 -0.01 -17.97 -2.71
CA SER A 270 0.85 -16.79 -2.72
C SER A 270 1.98 -16.89 -1.69
N LEU A 271 1.66 -17.30 -0.46
CA LEU A 271 2.68 -17.44 0.59
C LEU A 271 3.69 -18.53 0.22
N ARG A 272 3.22 -19.70 -0.23
CA ARG A 272 4.12 -20.78 -0.66
C ARG A 272 5.06 -20.34 -1.78
N PHE A 273 4.51 -19.67 -2.80
CA PHE A 273 5.33 -19.13 -3.88
C PHE A 273 6.44 -18.20 -3.37
N LEU A 274 6.10 -17.25 -2.50
CA LEU A 274 7.06 -16.29 -1.95
C LEU A 274 8.11 -16.96 -1.04
N GLU A 275 7.70 -17.94 -0.25
CA GLU A 275 8.61 -18.73 0.62
C GLU A 275 9.61 -19.56 -0.21
N ASP A 276 9.13 -20.25 -1.25
CA ASP A 276 9.96 -21.02 -2.16
C ASP A 276 10.95 -20.09 -2.91
N THR A 277 10.44 -18.97 -3.44
CA THR A 277 11.27 -17.97 -4.15
C THR A 277 12.32 -17.35 -3.23
N ARG A 278 11.97 -17.07 -1.96
CA ARG A 278 12.93 -16.55 -0.97
C ARG A 278 14.06 -17.55 -0.71
N ALA A 279 13.74 -18.84 -0.62
CA ALA A 279 14.74 -19.88 -0.43
C ALA A 279 15.72 -19.96 -1.61
N GLU A 280 15.24 -19.79 -2.84
CA GLU A 280 16.06 -19.71 -4.05
C GLU A 280 16.98 -18.49 -4.05
N ALA A 281 16.46 -17.31 -3.69
CA ALA A 281 17.21 -16.05 -3.68
C ALA A 281 18.40 -16.05 -2.68
N ILE A 282 18.35 -16.86 -1.62
CA ILE A 282 19.44 -16.98 -0.63
C ILE A 282 20.54 -17.93 -1.12
N THR A 283 20.25 -18.78 -2.10
CA THR A 283 21.17 -19.83 -2.57
C THR A 283 22.09 -19.36 -3.73
N VAL A 284 21.81 -18.20 -4.31
CA VAL A 284 22.57 -17.56 -5.39
C VAL A 284 23.50 -16.49 -4.83
#